data_845954284da7dba5866c85b8b7499209
#
_entry.id   845954284da7dba5866c85b8b7499209
#
_cell.length_a   1.000
_cell.length_b   1.000
_cell.length_c   1.000
_cell.angle_alpha   90.00
_cell.angle_beta   90.00
_cell.angle_gamma   90.00
#
_symmetry.space_group_name_H-M   'P 1'
#
loop_
_entity.id
_entity.type
_entity.pdbx_description
1 polymer ?
#
loop_
_entity_poly.entity_id
_entity_poly.type
_entity_poly.pdbx_seq_one_letter_code
_entity_poly.pdbx_strand_id
1 'polypeptide(L)'
;DENITPDESSDPDESSDSDELADLDESDDPDESDDPDENITPDEDNAPDRIVVGTYNTYMFFDTVCDSGSCGTYDFEKQFSNSEYKEKVKDVAAALKLINADIVLLQEIEKKICLDDLVQEMNGIYTDSYIGETGYNASIDTAVITKGTITYTNKHTGSIPHPDGGTTYFTRAFLEAHINMGGRKIIVFSAHFKSKSNDDPKRRQAEADEALKIINSTASKYPGALIVMGGDLNDTPGSGPISTLENSPGLLRVASELSSVNQATYYYNGPIAIDHIFHSLYGSWSYVSGSAKVIKDSPSWYSLISSDHAALRADFEY
;
A
#
# COMPACT_ATOMS: atom_id res chain seq x y z
N ASP A 1 -14.13 -20.17 -56.42
CA ASP A 1 -14.42 -21.50 -56.92
C ASP A 1 -14.30 -22.47 -55.77
N GLU A 2 -15.50 -22.93 -55.46
CA GLU A 2 -16.04 -24.23 -55.06
C GLU A 2 -15.69 -24.69 -53.63
N ASN A 3 -16.57 -24.57 -52.66
CA ASN A 3 -17.85 -25.28 -52.43
C ASN A 3 -17.72 -26.79 -52.37
N ILE A 4 -17.98 -27.39 -51.16
CA ILE A 4 -18.89 -28.53 -50.99
C ILE A 4 -18.89 -28.97 -49.51
N THR A 5 -20.09 -28.85 -48.87
CA THR A 5 -20.63 -29.66 -47.80
C THR A 5 -21.50 -30.73 -48.42
N PRO A 6 -22.25 -31.62 -47.67
CA PRO A 6 -22.12 -32.35 -46.43
C PRO A 6 -22.34 -33.89 -46.67
N ASP A 7 -22.37 -34.73 -45.61
CA ASP A 7 -23.40 -35.80 -45.53
C ASP A 7 -23.49 -36.45 -44.17
N GLU A 8 -24.71 -36.85 -43.93
CA GLU A 8 -25.40 -37.31 -42.72
C GLU A 8 -25.35 -38.83 -42.48
N SER A 9 -25.86 -39.17 -41.30
CA SER A 9 -26.65 -40.38 -40.93
C SER A 9 -25.83 -41.60 -40.53
N SER A 10 -26.16 -42.35 -39.54
CA SER A 10 -27.44 -42.86 -39.04
C SER A 10 -27.25 -43.68 -37.77
N ASP A 11 -28.18 -43.53 -36.80
CA ASP A 11 -28.62 -44.61 -35.89
C ASP A 11 -29.31 -45.72 -36.69
N PRO A 12 -29.65 -46.93 -36.17
CA PRO A 12 -30.35 -47.20 -34.93
C PRO A 12 -30.13 -48.60 -34.26
N ASP A 13 -30.85 -48.78 -33.17
CA ASP A 13 -31.73 -49.89 -32.68
C ASP A 13 -31.22 -50.77 -31.54
N GLU A 14 -31.91 -50.65 -30.47
CA GLU A 14 -32.95 -51.47 -29.78
C GLU A 14 -32.65 -52.92 -29.44
N SER A 15 -32.84 -53.31 -28.22
CA SER A 15 -33.84 -54.19 -27.60
C SER A 15 -33.29 -54.85 -26.33
N SER A 16 -33.91 -54.70 -25.24
CA SER A 16 -35.08 -55.32 -24.59
C SER A 16 -34.77 -56.57 -23.74
N ASP A 17 -35.37 -56.51 -22.54
CA ASP A 17 -35.97 -57.57 -21.69
C ASP A 17 -35.05 -58.30 -20.73
N SER A 18 -35.38 -58.50 -19.53
CA SER A 18 -36.51 -58.64 -18.63
C SER A 18 -36.04 -59.33 -17.34
N ASP A 19 -36.65 -58.90 -16.24
CA ASP A 19 -37.08 -59.67 -15.06
C ASP A 19 -36.14 -60.62 -14.29
N GLU A 20 -35.99 -60.36 -13.00
CA GLU A 20 -36.68 -61.13 -11.96
C GLU A 20 -36.33 -60.64 -10.52
N LEU A 21 -37.36 -60.63 -9.71
CA LEU A 21 -37.49 -60.32 -8.31
C LEU A 21 -36.74 -61.32 -7.41
N ALA A 22 -36.14 -60.84 -6.33
CA ALA A 22 -36.18 -61.54 -5.05
C ALA A 22 -35.94 -60.58 -3.88
N ASP A 23 -36.94 -60.48 -3.01
CA ASP A 23 -36.94 -59.95 -1.68
C ASP A 23 -35.91 -60.57 -0.76
N LEU A 24 -35.46 -59.79 0.22
CA LEU A 24 -35.40 -60.04 1.69
C LEU A 24 -34.36 -59.10 2.32
N ASP A 25 -34.75 -58.11 3.00
CA ASP A 25 -35.05 -57.99 4.44
C ASP A 25 -33.86 -57.60 5.34
N GLU A 26 -34.15 -56.62 6.18
CA GLU A 26 -33.55 -56.20 7.45
C GLU A 26 -32.28 -55.33 7.49
N SER A 27 -32.59 -54.08 7.85
CA SER A 27 -31.98 -53.29 8.95
C SER A 27 -30.45 -53.24 9.06
N ASP A 28 -29.94 -52.10 8.73
CA ASP A 28 -29.10 -51.36 9.68
C ASP A 28 -28.94 -49.91 9.14
N ASP A 29 -29.49 -49.01 9.90
CA ASP A 29 -29.27 -47.55 9.80
C ASP A 29 -27.84 -47.24 10.22
N PRO A 30 -27.09 -46.49 9.44
CA PRO A 30 -26.25 -45.47 10.00
C PRO A 30 -26.57 -44.13 9.35
N ASP A 31 -27.32 -43.39 10.08
CA ASP A 31 -27.42 -41.94 10.02
C ASP A 31 -26.01 -41.36 10.23
N GLU A 32 -25.38 -40.91 9.17
CA GLU A 32 -24.39 -39.83 9.15
C GLU A 32 -24.39 -39.21 7.75
N SER A 33 -25.25 -38.22 7.62
CA SER A 33 -25.18 -37.27 6.52
C SER A 33 -23.87 -36.44 6.65
N ASP A 34 -22.87 -36.77 5.86
CA ASP A 34 -21.80 -35.85 5.53
C ASP A 34 -22.39 -34.67 4.77
N ASP A 35 -22.68 -33.60 5.50
CA ASP A 35 -23.05 -32.30 4.98
C ASP A 35 -21.71 -31.58 4.56
N PRO A 36 -21.42 -31.37 3.25
CA PRO A 36 -20.19 -30.71 2.82
C PRO A 36 -20.31 -29.20 2.84
N ASP A 37 -21.17 -28.62 3.64
CA ASP A 37 -21.30 -27.17 3.82
C ASP A 37 -20.88 -26.73 5.23
N GLU A 38 -19.72 -27.17 5.72
CA GLU A 38 -19.03 -26.39 6.75
C GLU A 38 -18.52 -25.10 6.10
N ASN A 39 -19.35 -24.08 6.26
CA ASN A 39 -19.00 -22.68 6.11
C ASN A 39 -17.75 -22.42 6.98
N ILE A 40 -16.55 -22.53 6.38
CA ILE A 40 -15.30 -22.19 7.03
C ILE A 40 -15.35 -20.68 7.24
N THR A 41 -15.91 -20.26 8.36
CA THR A 41 -15.70 -18.91 8.87
C THR A 41 -14.19 -18.77 9.08
N PRO A 42 -13.56 -17.71 8.54
CA PRO A 42 -12.14 -17.46 8.83
C PRO A 42 -11.95 -17.48 10.35
N ASP A 43 -10.93 -18.18 10.79
CA ASP A 43 -10.54 -18.35 12.17
C ASP A 43 -10.33 -16.99 12.83
N GLU A 44 -11.36 -16.42 13.45
CA GLU A 44 -11.28 -15.10 14.12
C GLU A 44 -10.29 -15.14 15.31
N ASP A 45 -9.97 -16.33 15.82
CA ASP A 45 -9.03 -16.52 16.94
C ASP A 45 -7.54 -16.28 16.56
N ASN A 46 -7.21 -16.18 15.25
CA ASN A 46 -5.85 -15.92 14.76
C ASN A 46 -5.67 -14.53 14.15
N ALA A 47 -6.69 -13.70 14.16
CA ALA A 47 -6.60 -12.35 13.62
C ALA A 47 -5.70 -11.48 14.51
N PRO A 48 -4.76 -10.70 13.97
CA PRO A 48 -3.89 -9.87 14.79
C PRO A 48 -4.69 -8.76 15.48
N ASP A 49 -4.52 -8.64 16.78
CA ASP A 49 -5.08 -7.54 17.57
C ASP A 49 -4.25 -6.26 17.43
N ARG A 50 -3.04 -6.35 16.88
CA ARG A 50 -2.11 -5.23 16.72
C ARG A 50 -1.44 -5.28 15.35
N ILE A 51 -1.43 -4.14 14.66
CA ILE A 51 -0.81 -3.92 13.35
C ILE A 51 0.16 -2.76 13.46
N VAL A 52 1.34 -2.93 12.89
CA VAL A 52 2.36 -1.88 12.78
C VAL A 52 2.40 -1.37 11.34
N VAL A 53 2.19 -0.05 11.17
CA VAL A 53 2.31 0.60 9.86
C VAL A 53 3.49 1.56 9.88
N GLY A 54 4.32 1.49 8.85
CA GLY A 54 5.43 2.41 8.62
C GLY A 54 5.29 3.17 7.31
N THR A 55 6.00 4.30 7.20
CA THR A 55 6.22 5.01 5.93
C THR A 55 7.70 5.34 5.78
N TYR A 56 8.20 5.25 4.55
CA TYR A 56 9.60 5.49 4.25
C TYR A 56 9.79 5.95 2.80
N ASN A 57 10.28 7.16 2.62
CA ASN A 57 10.79 7.64 1.34
C ASN A 57 12.17 7.01 1.10
N THR A 58 12.30 6.22 0.02
CA THR A 58 13.51 5.43 -0.26
C THR A 58 14.60 6.24 -0.95
N TYR A 59 14.34 7.48 -1.31
CA TYR A 59 15.22 8.38 -2.04
C TYR A 59 15.69 7.83 -3.39
N MET A 60 15.05 8.25 -4.47
CA MET A 60 15.48 8.01 -5.86
C MET A 60 15.87 6.56 -6.14
N PHE A 61 14.99 5.62 -5.82
CA PHE A 61 15.24 4.19 -6.08
C PHE A 61 14.97 3.87 -7.56
N PHE A 62 15.92 4.28 -8.40
CA PHE A 62 15.96 3.99 -9.84
C PHE A 62 16.57 2.61 -10.12
N ASP A 63 16.32 2.08 -11.33
CA ASP A 63 16.94 0.86 -11.81
C ASP A 63 18.25 1.12 -12.60
N THR A 64 18.65 0.19 -13.44
CA THR A 64 19.88 0.28 -14.25
C THR A 64 19.62 0.79 -15.67
N VAL A 65 18.38 1.15 -16.02
CA VAL A 65 17.96 1.61 -17.33
C VAL A 65 17.71 3.12 -17.28
N CYS A 66 18.10 3.82 -18.31
CA CYS A 66 17.84 5.25 -18.45
C CYS A 66 16.58 5.46 -19.30
N ASP A 67 15.43 5.57 -18.65
CA ASP A 67 14.13 5.64 -19.34
C ASP A 67 13.81 7.00 -19.92
N SER A 68 14.28 8.09 -19.27
CA SER A 68 14.11 9.45 -19.80
C SER A 68 15.03 9.75 -20.98
N GLY A 69 16.09 8.95 -21.15
CA GLY A 69 17.17 9.23 -22.08
C GLY A 69 18.14 10.34 -21.61
N SER A 70 17.99 10.83 -20.37
CA SER A 70 18.81 11.87 -19.74
C SER A 70 19.15 11.45 -18.32
N CYS A 71 20.33 10.83 -18.12
CA CYS A 71 20.76 10.23 -16.86
C CYS A 71 22.20 10.66 -16.50
N GLY A 72 22.57 11.87 -16.86
CA GLY A 72 23.87 12.46 -16.49
C GLY A 72 23.92 12.85 -15.01
N THR A 73 25.07 13.36 -14.59
CA THR A 73 25.34 13.71 -13.19
C THR A 73 24.33 14.71 -12.59
N TYR A 74 23.76 15.60 -13.42
CA TYR A 74 22.83 16.65 -12.97
C TYR A 74 21.40 16.41 -13.36
N ASP A 75 21.12 15.26 -14.03
CA ASP A 75 19.76 14.90 -14.41
C ASP A 75 18.99 14.33 -13.22
N PHE A 76 17.66 14.38 -13.32
CA PHE A 76 16.77 13.85 -12.28
C PHE A 76 16.89 12.34 -12.16
N GLU A 77 16.76 11.63 -13.28
CA GLU A 77 16.94 10.18 -13.30
C GLU A 77 18.41 9.81 -13.10
N LYS A 78 18.63 8.83 -12.24
CA LYS A 78 19.94 8.25 -11.98
C LYS A 78 20.00 6.85 -12.55
N GLN A 79 20.86 6.64 -13.52
CA GLN A 79 21.14 5.29 -14.00
C GLN A 79 22.20 4.64 -13.11
N PHE A 80 21.78 3.70 -12.28
CA PHE A 80 22.72 2.93 -11.47
C PHE A 80 23.49 1.91 -12.30
N SER A 81 24.74 1.65 -11.95
CA SER A 81 25.43 0.44 -12.34
C SER A 81 24.79 -0.78 -11.64
N ASN A 82 25.00 -1.98 -12.16
CA ASN A 82 24.49 -3.19 -11.53
C ASN A 82 24.93 -3.38 -10.07
N SER A 83 26.13 -2.87 -9.71
CA SER A 83 26.63 -2.94 -8.32
C SER A 83 25.91 -1.94 -7.41
N GLU A 84 25.75 -0.70 -7.85
CA GLU A 84 25.05 0.35 -7.10
C GLU A 84 23.56 0.00 -6.90
N TYR A 85 22.92 -0.51 -7.93
CA TYR A 85 21.53 -1.00 -7.84
C TYR A 85 21.36 -2.09 -6.79
N LYS A 86 22.22 -3.13 -6.82
CA LYS A 86 22.20 -4.20 -5.83
C LYS A 86 22.50 -3.72 -4.41
N GLU A 87 23.37 -2.73 -4.26
CA GLU A 87 23.63 -2.09 -2.98
C GLU A 87 22.40 -1.33 -2.50
N LYS A 88 21.77 -0.54 -3.37
CA LYS A 88 20.51 0.17 -3.08
C LYS A 88 19.40 -0.77 -2.60
N VAL A 89 19.18 -1.89 -3.29
CA VAL A 89 18.20 -2.93 -2.89
C VAL A 89 18.50 -3.44 -1.48
N LYS A 90 19.77 -3.77 -1.16
CA LYS A 90 20.18 -4.27 0.17
C LYS A 90 20.02 -3.22 1.25
N ASP A 91 20.36 -1.98 0.95
CA ASP A 91 20.26 -0.87 1.89
C ASP A 91 18.81 -0.58 2.25
N VAL A 92 17.92 -0.51 1.26
CA VAL A 92 16.48 -0.32 1.51
C VAL A 92 15.93 -1.52 2.28
N ALA A 93 16.33 -2.75 1.95
CA ALA A 93 15.92 -3.94 2.73
C ALA A 93 16.43 -3.89 4.18
N ALA A 94 17.64 -3.39 4.42
CA ALA A 94 18.17 -3.20 5.77
C ALA A 94 17.37 -2.13 6.54
N ALA A 95 17.01 -1.02 5.90
CA ALA A 95 16.14 -0.01 6.49
C ALA A 95 14.75 -0.59 6.87
N LEU A 96 14.14 -1.38 5.97
CA LEU A 96 12.86 -2.05 6.25
C LEU A 96 12.92 -3.00 7.45
N LYS A 97 14.03 -3.70 7.64
CA LYS A 97 14.26 -4.56 8.83
C LYS A 97 14.33 -3.73 10.13
N LEU A 98 14.90 -2.52 10.07
CA LEU A 98 14.92 -1.60 11.22
C LEU A 98 13.54 -0.98 11.48
N ILE A 99 12.79 -0.65 10.45
CA ILE A 99 11.42 -0.16 10.57
C ILE A 99 10.54 -1.22 11.21
N ASN A 100 10.71 -2.50 10.83
CA ASN A 100 10.02 -3.66 11.40
C ASN A 100 8.52 -3.44 11.53
N ALA A 101 7.86 -3.08 10.44
CA ALA A 101 6.42 -2.90 10.36
C ALA A 101 5.74 -4.08 9.63
N ASP A 102 4.42 -4.22 9.78
CA ASP A 102 3.64 -5.23 9.08
C ASP A 102 3.22 -4.75 7.69
N ILE A 103 3.06 -3.44 7.57
CA ILE A 103 2.77 -2.73 6.32
C ILE A 103 3.71 -1.55 6.22
N VAL A 104 4.37 -1.35 5.08
CA VAL A 104 5.19 -0.16 4.82
C VAL A 104 4.72 0.55 3.55
N LEU A 105 4.47 1.83 3.70
CA LEU A 105 4.13 2.77 2.63
C LEU A 105 5.44 3.38 2.12
N LEU A 106 5.78 3.09 0.87
CA LEU A 106 7.04 3.50 0.27
C LEU A 106 6.83 4.64 -0.71
N GLN A 107 7.82 5.51 -0.81
CA GLN A 107 7.87 6.59 -1.79
C GLN A 107 9.21 6.53 -2.54
N GLU A 108 9.20 7.09 -3.74
CA GLU A 108 10.37 7.19 -4.63
C GLU A 108 10.88 5.86 -5.16
N ILE A 109 9.98 4.94 -5.46
CA ILE A 109 10.28 3.72 -6.21
C ILE A 109 9.99 3.97 -7.71
N GLU A 110 10.95 3.73 -8.59
CA GLU A 110 10.77 3.99 -10.01
C GLU A 110 9.77 3.03 -10.67
N LYS A 111 10.00 1.73 -10.51
CA LYS A 111 9.28 0.70 -11.25
C LYS A 111 9.00 -0.55 -10.42
N LYS A 112 8.10 -1.35 -10.95
CA LYS A 112 7.79 -2.66 -10.39
C LYS A 112 9.02 -3.54 -10.19
N ILE A 113 10.00 -3.53 -11.08
CA ILE A 113 11.22 -4.35 -10.93
C ILE A 113 12.00 -3.97 -9.67
N CYS A 114 12.10 -2.67 -9.34
CA CYS A 114 12.76 -2.22 -8.11
C CYS A 114 12.03 -2.75 -6.86
N LEU A 115 10.69 -2.72 -6.89
CA LEU A 115 9.88 -3.24 -5.80
C LEU A 115 9.98 -4.76 -5.67
N ASP A 116 9.95 -5.49 -6.80
CA ASP A 116 10.05 -6.96 -6.82
C ASP A 116 11.40 -7.42 -6.27
N ASP A 117 12.51 -6.80 -6.71
CA ASP A 117 13.85 -7.12 -6.22
C ASP A 117 14.01 -6.80 -4.73
N LEU A 118 13.38 -5.72 -4.25
CA LEU A 118 13.34 -5.39 -2.83
C LEU A 118 12.59 -6.44 -2.02
N VAL A 119 11.41 -6.86 -2.48
CA VAL A 119 10.61 -7.91 -1.81
C VAL A 119 11.34 -9.24 -1.82
N GLN A 120 12.04 -9.57 -2.91
CA GLN A 120 12.89 -10.75 -2.99
C GLN A 120 14.03 -10.70 -1.96
N GLU A 121 14.73 -9.55 -1.80
CA GLU A 121 15.80 -9.36 -0.80
C GLU A 121 15.27 -9.47 0.64
N MET A 122 13.99 -9.16 0.88
CA MET A 122 13.34 -9.34 2.18
C MET A 122 13.06 -10.81 2.53
N ASN A 123 13.28 -11.75 1.61
CA ASN A 123 13.28 -13.20 1.83
C ASN A 123 12.04 -13.71 2.59
N GLY A 124 10.85 -13.36 2.13
CA GLY A 124 9.56 -13.83 2.66
C GLY A 124 9.06 -13.09 3.91
N ILE A 125 9.73 -12.02 4.37
CA ILE A 125 9.21 -11.16 5.45
C ILE A 125 7.92 -10.47 5.01
N TYR A 126 7.88 -9.96 3.77
CA TYR A 126 6.68 -9.41 3.14
C TYR A 126 6.18 -10.40 2.09
N THR A 127 4.88 -10.63 2.09
CA THR A 127 4.23 -11.65 1.25
C THR A 127 3.54 -11.06 0.04
N ASP A 128 3.27 -9.75 0.05
CA ASP A 128 2.58 -9.07 -1.04
C ASP A 128 3.05 -7.61 -1.17
N SER A 129 2.93 -7.06 -2.38
CA SER A 129 3.37 -5.71 -2.71
C SER A 129 2.63 -5.14 -3.91
N TYR A 130 2.52 -3.82 -3.97
CA TYR A 130 1.97 -3.12 -5.13
C TYR A 130 2.59 -1.75 -5.29
N ILE A 131 2.85 -1.33 -6.53
CA ILE A 131 3.34 0.00 -6.89
C ILE A 131 2.30 0.77 -7.72
N GLY A 132 2.14 2.03 -7.42
CA GLY A 132 1.23 2.95 -8.09
C GLY A 132 1.86 3.66 -9.29
N GLU A 133 2.53 2.91 -10.20
CA GLU A 133 3.18 3.51 -11.37
C GLU A 133 2.25 4.47 -12.11
N THR A 134 2.72 5.69 -12.34
CA THR A 134 2.01 6.72 -13.09
C THR A 134 2.18 6.58 -14.60
N GLY A 135 3.16 5.78 -15.04
CA GLY A 135 3.45 5.49 -16.44
C GLY A 135 4.26 6.58 -17.15
N TYR A 136 4.80 7.55 -16.41
CA TYR A 136 5.78 8.49 -16.97
C TYR A 136 7.17 7.90 -16.90
N ASN A 137 7.98 8.16 -17.93
CA ASN A 137 9.39 7.75 -17.94
C ASN A 137 10.13 8.41 -16.76
N ALA A 138 10.95 7.63 -16.06
CA ALA A 138 11.69 8.09 -14.89
C ALA A 138 10.81 8.68 -13.77
N SER A 139 9.57 8.21 -13.62
CA SER A 139 8.77 8.56 -12.47
C SER A 139 9.34 7.91 -11.19
N ILE A 140 9.10 8.54 -10.06
CA ILE A 140 9.34 7.95 -8.74
C ILE A 140 8.01 7.89 -8.02
N ASP A 141 7.50 6.69 -7.87
CA ASP A 141 6.13 6.42 -7.54
C ASP A 141 5.95 5.97 -6.07
N THR A 142 4.70 5.83 -5.67
CA THR A 142 4.31 5.31 -4.36
C THR A 142 4.11 3.81 -4.42
N ALA A 143 4.47 3.11 -3.34
CA ALA A 143 4.27 1.67 -3.26
C ALA A 143 3.81 1.25 -1.85
N VAL A 144 3.35 0.00 -1.74
CA VAL A 144 2.98 -0.67 -0.50
C VAL A 144 3.60 -2.06 -0.49
N ILE A 145 4.19 -2.44 0.63
CA ILE A 145 4.59 -3.82 0.92
C ILE A 145 3.91 -4.26 2.23
N THR A 146 3.54 -5.54 2.33
CA THR A 146 2.77 -6.05 3.46
C THR A 146 3.07 -7.51 3.78
N LYS A 147 2.92 -7.89 5.05
CA LYS A 147 2.89 -9.27 5.52
C LYS A 147 1.51 -9.93 5.33
N GLY A 148 0.49 -9.14 4.97
CA GLY A 148 -0.85 -9.61 4.62
C GLY A 148 -1.01 -9.86 3.12
N THR A 149 -2.25 -10.02 2.68
CA THR A 149 -2.60 -10.20 1.26
C THR A 149 -3.34 -8.97 0.75
N ILE A 150 -2.87 -8.37 -0.34
CA ILE A 150 -3.55 -7.26 -1.02
C ILE A 150 -4.74 -7.80 -1.81
N THR A 151 -5.94 -7.38 -1.46
CA THR A 151 -7.19 -7.83 -2.08
C THR A 151 -7.78 -6.85 -3.08
N TYR A 152 -7.34 -5.59 -3.03
CA TYR A 152 -7.77 -4.54 -3.95
C TYR A 152 -6.75 -3.41 -3.94
N THR A 153 -6.56 -2.76 -5.07
CA THR A 153 -5.76 -1.53 -5.21
C THR A 153 -6.48 -0.52 -6.09
N ASN A 154 -6.23 0.75 -5.82
CA ASN A 154 -6.67 1.84 -6.68
C ASN A 154 -5.61 2.94 -6.73
N LYS A 155 -5.34 3.44 -7.93
CA LYS A 155 -4.46 4.59 -8.19
C LYS A 155 -5.33 5.83 -8.40
N HIS A 156 -5.42 6.69 -7.40
CA HIS A 156 -6.12 7.97 -7.55
C HIS A 156 -5.20 8.95 -8.31
N THR A 157 -5.41 9.05 -9.62
CA THR A 157 -4.65 9.91 -10.55
C THR A 157 -5.55 10.88 -11.31
N GLY A 158 -6.84 10.88 -11.01
CA GLY A 158 -7.84 11.75 -11.66
C GLY A 158 -7.62 13.22 -11.39
N SER A 159 -8.32 14.03 -12.14
CA SER A 159 -8.35 15.50 -11.98
C SER A 159 -8.96 15.88 -10.63
N ILE A 160 -8.31 16.77 -9.90
CA ILE A 160 -8.74 17.29 -8.59
C ILE A 160 -8.91 18.81 -8.63
N PRO A 161 -9.82 19.41 -7.85
CA PRO A 161 -10.02 20.86 -7.81
C PRO A 161 -8.74 21.59 -7.37
N HIS A 162 -8.41 22.69 -8.07
CA HIS A 162 -7.29 23.55 -7.66
C HIS A 162 -7.81 24.77 -6.87
N PRO A 163 -7.17 25.21 -5.78
CA PRO A 163 -7.64 26.34 -4.95
C PRO A 163 -7.83 27.68 -5.71
N ASP A 164 -7.05 27.90 -6.76
CA ASP A 164 -7.20 29.11 -7.61
C ASP A 164 -8.25 28.97 -8.71
N GLY A 165 -8.99 27.88 -8.72
CA GLY A 165 -9.92 27.52 -9.80
C GLY A 165 -9.30 26.62 -10.86
N GLY A 166 -10.14 25.90 -11.59
CA GLY A 166 -9.70 24.86 -12.51
C GLY A 166 -9.32 23.56 -11.80
N THR A 167 -8.42 22.81 -12.39
CA THR A 167 -8.06 21.48 -11.89
C THR A 167 -6.55 21.25 -11.92
N THR A 168 -6.09 20.34 -11.07
CA THR A 168 -4.74 19.76 -11.04
C THR A 168 -4.84 18.23 -10.89
N TYR A 169 -3.76 17.57 -10.51
CA TYR A 169 -3.68 16.12 -10.31
C TYR A 169 -2.79 15.84 -9.12
N PHE A 170 -2.93 14.69 -8.49
CA PHE A 170 -1.88 14.18 -7.60
C PHE A 170 -0.56 14.10 -8.36
N THR A 171 0.52 14.51 -7.74
CA THR A 171 1.86 14.55 -8.36
C THR A 171 2.37 13.14 -8.62
N ARG A 172 2.07 12.20 -7.73
CA ARG A 172 2.21 10.75 -7.85
C ARG A 172 0.86 10.14 -7.53
N ALA A 173 0.63 8.89 -7.90
CA ALA A 173 -0.62 8.24 -7.53
C ALA A 173 -0.83 8.30 -6.01
N PHE A 174 -1.97 8.80 -5.57
CA PHE A 174 -2.43 8.58 -4.20
C PHE A 174 -2.92 7.14 -4.16
N LEU A 175 -2.06 6.24 -3.67
CA LEU A 175 -2.23 4.80 -3.82
C LEU A 175 -3.04 4.23 -2.67
N GLU A 176 -4.20 3.68 -2.98
CA GLU A 176 -5.05 2.93 -2.05
C GLU A 176 -4.78 1.43 -2.19
N ALA A 177 -4.57 0.74 -1.07
CA ALA A 177 -4.48 -0.72 -1.02
C ALA A 177 -5.34 -1.28 0.12
N HIS A 178 -6.17 -2.28 -0.20
CA HIS A 178 -6.94 -3.06 0.77
C HIS A 178 -6.20 -4.35 1.06
N ILE A 179 -5.93 -4.60 2.31
CA ILE A 179 -5.12 -5.72 2.79
C ILE A 179 -5.96 -6.57 3.72
N ASN A 180 -5.93 -7.87 3.51
CA ASN A 180 -6.40 -8.86 4.47
C ASN A 180 -5.21 -9.35 5.31
N MET A 181 -5.31 -9.19 6.62
CA MET A 181 -4.30 -9.68 7.55
C MET A 181 -4.98 -10.50 8.64
N GLY A 182 -4.96 -11.84 8.46
CA GLY A 182 -5.61 -12.77 9.38
C GLY A 182 -7.12 -12.53 9.55
N GLY A 183 -7.86 -12.20 8.48
CA GLY A 183 -9.29 -11.89 8.53
C GLY A 183 -9.62 -10.41 8.81
N ARG A 184 -8.67 -9.63 9.32
CA ARG A 184 -8.84 -8.18 9.52
C ARG A 184 -8.67 -7.43 8.20
N LYS A 185 -9.57 -6.48 7.93
CA LYS A 185 -9.46 -5.57 6.79
C LYS A 185 -8.69 -4.32 7.17
N ILE A 186 -7.57 -4.09 6.48
CA ILE A 186 -6.76 -2.87 6.60
C ILE A 186 -6.80 -2.15 5.26
N ILE A 187 -7.01 -0.84 5.27
CA ILE A 187 -6.96 0.00 4.08
C ILE A 187 -5.88 1.05 4.30
N VAL A 188 -4.90 1.06 3.42
CA VAL A 188 -3.81 2.02 3.52
C VAL A 188 -3.73 2.90 2.28
N PHE A 189 -3.26 4.12 2.49
CA PHE A 189 -3.00 5.09 1.43
C PHE A 189 -1.52 5.49 1.48
N SER A 190 -0.76 5.20 0.43
CA SER A 190 0.60 5.71 0.27
C SER A 190 0.56 7.02 -0.52
N ALA A 191 1.13 8.07 0.06
CA ALA A 191 1.12 9.43 -0.48
C ALA A 191 2.54 9.94 -0.74
N HIS A 192 2.70 10.69 -1.83
CA HIS A 192 3.89 11.50 -2.08
C HIS A 192 3.44 12.80 -2.76
N PHE A 193 3.20 13.85 -1.98
CA PHE A 193 2.66 15.11 -2.47
C PHE A 193 3.73 15.93 -3.22
N LYS A 194 3.28 17.00 -3.87
CA LYS A 194 4.13 17.91 -4.64
C LYS A 194 5.32 18.42 -3.81
N SER A 195 6.52 18.13 -4.27
CA SER A 195 7.75 18.57 -3.62
C SER A 195 7.93 20.09 -3.67
N LYS A 196 8.81 20.62 -2.80
CA LYS A 196 9.19 22.04 -2.79
C LYS A 196 10.16 22.40 -3.92
N SER A 197 10.65 21.43 -4.68
CA SER A 197 11.34 21.69 -5.96
C SER A 197 10.31 22.20 -6.98
N ASN A 198 10.55 23.40 -7.56
CA ASN A 198 9.54 24.12 -8.33
C ASN A 198 8.21 24.19 -7.55
N ASP A 199 8.26 24.83 -6.39
CA ASP A 199 7.23 24.79 -5.36
C ASP A 199 5.87 25.24 -5.87
N ASP A 200 4.85 24.43 -5.55
CA ASP A 200 3.44 24.73 -5.77
C ASP A 200 2.63 24.37 -4.50
N PRO A 201 2.58 25.27 -3.53
CA PRO A 201 1.89 25.02 -2.26
C PRO A 201 0.38 24.87 -2.44
N LYS A 202 -0.19 25.44 -3.51
CA LYS A 202 -1.63 25.31 -3.81
C LYS A 202 -1.98 23.95 -4.37
N ARG A 203 -1.09 23.37 -5.19
CA ARG A 203 -1.23 21.99 -5.63
C ARG A 203 -1.12 21.04 -4.44
N ARG A 204 -0.16 21.26 -3.54
CA ARG A 204 -0.05 20.46 -2.29
C ARG A 204 -1.31 20.57 -1.43
N GLN A 205 -1.92 21.77 -1.35
CA GLN A 205 -3.20 21.97 -0.69
C GLN A 205 -4.32 21.16 -1.37
N ALA A 206 -4.41 21.19 -2.70
CA ALA A 206 -5.39 20.42 -3.46
C ALA A 206 -5.24 18.90 -3.23
N GLU A 207 -3.99 18.41 -3.17
CA GLU A 207 -3.68 17.01 -2.87
C GLU A 207 -4.16 16.61 -1.47
N ALA A 208 -3.96 17.47 -0.45
CA ALA A 208 -4.42 17.23 0.91
C ALA A 208 -5.96 17.27 1.02
N ASP A 209 -6.61 18.25 0.39
CA ASP A 209 -8.07 18.38 0.38
C ASP A 209 -8.74 17.16 -0.25
N GLU A 210 -8.20 16.66 -1.36
CA GLU A 210 -8.75 15.49 -2.04
C GLU A 210 -8.45 14.19 -1.30
N ALA A 211 -7.23 14.03 -0.76
CA ALA A 211 -6.88 12.89 0.08
C ALA A 211 -7.83 12.76 1.27
N LEU A 212 -8.15 13.87 1.95
CA LEU A 212 -9.11 13.89 3.05
C LEU A 212 -10.50 13.42 2.62
N LYS A 213 -11.00 13.84 1.46
CA LYS A 213 -12.30 13.40 0.93
C LYS A 213 -12.32 11.91 0.63
N ILE A 214 -11.25 11.40 -0.01
CA ILE A 214 -11.11 9.98 -0.34
C ILE A 214 -11.10 9.15 0.95
N ILE A 215 -10.27 9.52 1.94
CA ILE A 215 -10.16 8.81 3.22
C ILE A 215 -11.52 8.79 3.94
N ASN A 216 -12.21 9.93 4.06
CA ASN A 216 -13.51 10.00 4.73
C ASN A 216 -14.58 9.17 4.00
N SER A 217 -14.59 9.17 2.67
CA SER A 217 -15.48 8.32 1.88
C SER A 217 -15.19 6.84 2.11
N THR A 218 -13.91 6.46 2.15
CA THR A 218 -13.48 5.07 2.41
C THR A 218 -13.83 4.65 3.84
N ALA A 219 -13.62 5.51 4.83
CA ALA A 219 -14.00 5.25 6.22
C ALA A 219 -15.50 5.01 6.37
N SER A 220 -16.32 5.82 5.70
CA SER A 220 -17.77 5.64 5.68
C SER A 220 -18.21 4.32 5.03
N LYS A 221 -17.47 3.86 4.01
CA LYS A 221 -17.78 2.61 3.29
C LYS A 221 -17.33 1.36 4.04
N TYR A 222 -16.25 1.47 4.84
CA TYR A 222 -15.62 0.34 5.53
C TYR A 222 -15.45 0.61 7.04
N PRO A 223 -16.55 0.72 7.81
CA PRO A 223 -16.49 1.20 9.21
C PRO A 223 -15.75 0.26 10.17
N GLY A 224 -15.50 -1.01 9.77
CA GLY A 224 -14.71 -1.95 10.59
C GLY A 224 -13.24 -2.06 10.19
N ALA A 225 -12.78 -1.34 9.16
CA ALA A 225 -11.41 -1.41 8.70
C ALA A 225 -10.48 -0.50 9.49
N LEU A 226 -9.22 -0.93 9.68
CA LEU A 226 -8.14 0.01 9.99
C LEU A 226 -7.87 0.84 8.74
N ILE A 227 -7.92 2.17 8.87
CA ILE A 227 -7.63 3.08 7.75
C ILE A 227 -6.49 4.00 8.13
N VAL A 228 -5.38 3.92 7.38
CA VAL A 228 -4.16 4.69 7.62
C VAL A 228 -3.68 5.31 6.30
N MET A 229 -3.36 6.59 6.32
CA MET A 229 -2.60 7.26 5.27
C MET A 229 -1.21 7.57 5.79
N GLY A 230 -0.18 7.34 4.98
CA GLY A 230 1.18 7.77 5.30
C GLY A 230 1.98 8.09 4.04
N GLY A 231 3.05 8.84 4.23
CA GLY A 231 3.95 9.20 3.14
C GLY A 231 4.69 10.52 3.37
N ASP A 232 5.48 10.87 2.37
CA ASP A 232 6.12 12.17 2.24
C ASP A 232 5.11 13.20 1.70
N LEU A 233 4.56 14.00 2.61
CA LEU A 233 3.60 15.06 2.24
C LEU A 233 4.29 16.37 1.86
N ASN A 234 5.62 16.41 1.90
CA ASN A 234 6.45 17.56 1.49
C ASN A 234 6.07 18.87 2.19
N ASP A 235 5.44 18.78 3.37
CA ASP A 235 5.09 19.95 4.17
C ASP A 235 5.10 19.63 5.68
N THR A 236 5.18 20.67 6.49
CA THR A 236 5.42 20.57 7.94
C THR A 236 4.14 20.80 8.74
N PRO A 237 4.06 20.31 9.99
CA PRO A 237 2.97 20.67 10.91
C PRO A 237 2.74 22.18 10.97
N GLY A 238 1.46 22.57 10.93
CA GLY A 238 1.06 23.99 10.89
C GLY A 238 0.99 24.60 9.49
N SER A 239 1.46 23.93 8.43
CA SER A 239 1.19 24.34 7.04
C SER A 239 -0.27 24.08 6.67
N GLY A 240 -0.74 24.73 5.59
CA GLY A 240 -2.10 24.52 5.07
C GLY A 240 -2.46 23.06 4.83
N PRO A 241 -1.69 22.31 4.00
CA PRO A 241 -1.96 20.91 3.71
C PRO A 241 -2.04 20.04 4.96
N ILE A 242 -1.07 20.17 5.88
CA ILE A 242 -1.04 19.35 7.09
C ILE A 242 -2.16 19.76 8.05
N SER A 243 -2.43 21.06 8.19
CA SER A 243 -3.52 21.56 9.02
C SER A 243 -4.90 21.14 8.52
N THR A 244 -5.10 21.00 7.20
CA THR A 244 -6.34 20.44 6.63
C THR A 244 -6.59 19.02 7.13
N LEU A 245 -5.56 18.19 7.14
CA LEU A 245 -5.65 16.82 7.61
C LEU A 245 -5.77 16.74 9.15
N GLU A 246 -4.95 17.49 9.89
CA GLU A 246 -4.95 17.48 11.37
C GLU A 246 -6.24 18.05 11.98
N ASN A 247 -6.82 19.08 11.37
CA ASN A 247 -8.04 19.72 11.89
C ASN A 247 -9.31 18.96 11.51
N SER A 248 -9.21 17.88 10.71
CA SER A 248 -10.34 17.01 10.44
C SER A 248 -10.69 16.21 11.70
N PRO A 249 -11.93 16.27 12.20
CA PRO A 249 -12.31 15.55 13.41
C PRO A 249 -12.22 14.02 13.29
N GLY A 250 -12.06 13.51 12.05
CA GLY A 250 -11.96 12.09 11.75
C GLY A 250 -10.54 11.56 11.55
N LEU A 251 -9.49 12.41 11.67
CA LEU A 251 -8.11 11.99 11.49
C LEU A 251 -7.23 12.36 12.68
N LEU A 252 -6.31 11.48 13.03
CA LEU A 252 -5.26 11.71 14.02
C LEU A 252 -3.90 11.61 13.33
N ARG A 253 -3.06 12.64 13.43
CA ARG A 253 -1.65 12.55 13.04
C ARG A 253 -0.86 11.93 14.20
N VAL A 254 -0.36 10.70 14.00
CA VAL A 254 0.25 9.90 15.09
C VAL A 254 1.49 10.57 15.69
N ALA A 255 2.33 11.23 14.87
CA ALA A 255 3.53 11.90 15.36
C ALA A 255 3.25 13.17 16.16
N SER A 256 2.00 13.64 16.28
CA SER A 256 1.64 14.82 17.08
C SER A 256 1.94 14.66 18.57
N GLU A 257 2.05 13.43 19.07
CA GLU A 257 2.45 13.13 20.45
C GLU A 257 3.94 13.37 20.74
N LEU A 258 4.77 13.41 19.67
CA LEU A 258 6.22 13.60 19.80
C LEU A 258 6.57 15.10 19.90
N SER A 259 7.68 15.41 20.55
CA SER A 259 8.25 16.76 20.47
C SER A 259 8.66 17.11 19.04
N SER A 260 8.68 18.37 18.67
CA SER A 260 8.99 18.82 17.31
C SER A 260 10.31 18.26 16.76
N VAL A 261 11.33 18.14 17.60
CA VAL A 261 12.62 17.54 17.20
C VAL A 261 12.51 16.04 16.96
N ASN A 262 11.68 15.35 17.74
CA ASN A 262 11.47 13.91 17.63
C ASN A 262 10.51 13.51 16.49
N GLN A 263 9.76 14.47 15.94
CA GLN A 263 8.94 14.26 14.75
C GLN A 263 9.74 14.36 13.44
N ALA A 264 10.95 14.95 13.50
CA ALA A 264 11.71 15.28 12.31
C ALA A 264 12.16 14.02 11.56
N THR A 265 11.83 13.99 10.27
CA THR A 265 12.16 12.91 9.33
C THR A 265 13.09 13.36 8.22
N TYR A 266 13.36 14.66 8.13
CA TYR A 266 14.20 15.25 7.08
C TYR A 266 15.00 16.44 7.64
N TYR A 267 16.12 16.79 6.97
CA TYR A 267 16.94 17.93 7.35
C TYR A 267 17.03 18.95 6.20
N TYR A 268 16.44 20.11 6.41
CA TYR A 268 16.59 21.26 5.51
C TYR A 268 16.67 22.56 6.33
N ASN A 269 17.89 23.14 6.42
CA ASN A 269 18.16 24.31 7.28
C ASN A 269 17.73 24.10 8.75
N GLY A 270 17.67 22.84 9.18
CA GLY A 270 17.17 22.37 10.47
C GLY A 270 16.31 21.13 10.33
N PRO A 271 16.02 20.46 11.46
CA PRO A 271 15.17 19.29 11.46
C PRO A 271 13.71 19.66 11.17
N ILE A 272 13.09 18.98 10.21
CA ILE A 272 11.69 19.17 9.82
C ILE A 272 10.98 17.82 9.69
N ALA A 273 9.68 17.79 10.00
CA ALA A 273 8.80 16.65 9.79
C ALA A 273 8.02 16.85 8.49
N ILE A 274 8.30 16.04 7.47
CA ILE A 274 7.57 16.04 6.18
C ILE A 274 6.98 14.69 5.83
N ASP A 275 7.42 13.63 6.51
CA ASP A 275 6.79 12.31 6.44
C ASP A 275 5.79 12.18 7.58
N HIS A 276 4.57 11.78 7.27
CA HIS A 276 3.46 11.73 8.20
C HIS A 276 2.71 10.41 8.12
N ILE A 277 2.08 10.03 9.23
CA ILE A 277 1.06 8.98 9.30
C ILE A 277 -0.19 9.58 9.94
N PHE A 278 -1.33 9.40 9.26
CA PHE A 278 -2.66 9.76 9.74
C PHE A 278 -3.52 8.51 9.88
N HIS A 279 -4.21 8.39 10.99
CA HIS A 279 -5.15 7.32 11.29
C HIS A 279 -6.58 7.85 11.29
N SER A 280 -7.50 7.14 10.63
CA SER A 280 -8.93 7.44 10.71
C SER A 280 -9.49 7.02 12.06
N LEU A 281 -10.14 7.96 12.74
CA LEU A 281 -10.82 7.72 14.02
C LEU A 281 -12.20 7.06 13.86
N TYR A 282 -12.62 6.78 12.64
CA TYR A 282 -13.84 6.06 12.35
C TYR A 282 -13.55 4.56 12.27
N GLY A 283 -14.16 3.77 13.15
CA GLY A 283 -14.02 2.32 13.16
C GLY A 283 -13.69 1.75 14.53
N SER A 284 -13.30 0.47 14.53
CA SER A 284 -13.00 -0.29 15.75
C SER A 284 -11.52 -0.27 16.14
N TRP A 285 -10.67 0.28 15.28
CA TRP A 285 -9.22 0.35 15.51
C TRP A 285 -8.83 1.63 16.23
N SER A 286 -7.87 1.52 17.12
CA SER A 286 -7.31 2.62 17.89
C SER A 286 -5.82 2.76 17.67
N TYR A 287 -5.32 3.99 17.64
CA TYR A 287 -3.88 4.27 17.69
C TYR A 287 -3.35 3.93 19.08
N VAL A 288 -2.26 3.19 19.16
CA VAL A 288 -1.56 2.88 20.42
C VAL A 288 -0.72 4.09 20.83
N SER A 289 -1.20 4.86 21.78
CA SER A 289 -0.50 6.06 22.28
C SER A 289 0.91 5.72 22.77
N GLY A 290 1.88 6.55 22.43
CA GLY A 290 3.30 6.32 22.75
C GLY A 290 4.02 5.41 21.76
N SER A 291 3.34 4.90 20.72
CA SER A 291 3.95 3.99 19.74
C SER A 291 4.58 4.71 18.54
N ALA A 292 4.24 5.98 18.29
CA ALA A 292 4.83 6.74 17.19
C ALA A 292 6.35 6.84 17.35
N LYS A 293 7.09 6.45 16.31
CA LYS A 293 8.55 6.42 16.37
C LYS A 293 9.16 6.78 15.02
N VAL A 294 10.07 7.76 15.05
CA VAL A 294 10.95 8.06 13.94
C VAL A 294 12.16 7.11 14.01
N ILE A 295 12.39 6.36 12.95
CA ILE A 295 13.49 5.40 12.81
C ILE A 295 14.55 6.06 11.94
N LYS A 296 15.76 6.21 12.48
CA LYS A 296 16.89 6.89 11.84
C LYS A 296 18.22 6.30 12.29
N ASP A 297 19.27 6.51 11.49
CA ASP A 297 20.60 5.92 11.71
C ASP A 297 21.25 6.40 13.02
N SER A 298 21.03 7.67 13.37
CA SER A 298 21.62 8.30 14.53
C SER A 298 20.66 9.35 15.10
N PRO A 299 20.69 9.61 16.41
CA PRO A 299 19.89 10.68 17.03
C PRO A 299 20.09 12.06 16.43
N SER A 300 21.29 12.33 15.86
CA SER A 300 21.65 13.61 15.23
C SER A 300 21.39 13.64 13.73
N TRP A 301 21.04 12.52 13.11
CA TRP A 301 20.75 12.42 11.68
C TRP A 301 19.25 12.29 11.48
N TYR A 302 18.75 12.82 10.37
CA TYR A 302 17.33 12.79 10.00
C TYR A 302 17.15 11.99 8.72
N SER A 303 17.92 10.90 8.63
CA SER A 303 17.98 9.96 7.52
C SER A 303 18.02 8.53 8.04
N LEU A 304 17.69 7.59 7.19
CA LEU A 304 17.81 6.17 7.45
C LEU A 304 18.37 5.48 6.21
N ILE A 305 19.43 4.74 6.37
CA ILE A 305 20.18 3.96 5.37
C ILE A 305 19.79 4.26 3.91
N SER A 306 20.73 4.79 3.10
CA SER A 306 20.56 5.04 1.66
C SER A 306 19.41 6.01 1.28
N SER A 307 18.86 6.74 2.25
CA SER A 307 17.86 7.79 2.03
C SER A 307 18.26 9.07 2.76
N ASP A 308 17.80 10.21 2.28
CA ASP A 308 17.87 11.49 2.97
C ASP A 308 16.68 11.71 3.92
N HIS A 309 15.76 10.72 4.01
CA HIS A 309 14.64 10.67 4.95
C HIS A 309 14.87 9.64 6.05
N ALA A 310 14.37 9.92 7.25
CA ALA A 310 14.09 8.93 8.27
C ALA A 310 12.70 8.33 8.05
N ALA A 311 12.47 7.12 8.56
CA ALA A 311 11.15 6.51 8.50
C ALA A 311 10.30 6.86 9.72
N LEU A 312 8.97 6.86 9.57
CA LEU A 312 8.03 6.97 10.67
C LEU A 312 7.21 5.67 10.77
N ARG A 313 6.97 5.19 11.99
CA ARG A 313 6.07 4.05 12.24
C ARG A 313 5.15 4.31 13.42
N ALA A 314 4.03 3.60 13.46
CA ALA A 314 3.09 3.60 14.56
C ALA A 314 2.35 2.28 14.64
N ASP A 315 1.81 1.98 15.82
CA ASP A 315 1.10 0.75 16.11
C ASP A 315 -0.40 1.05 16.31
N PHE A 316 -1.24 0.12 15.87
CA PHE A 316 -2.69 0.21 15.92
C PHE A 316 -3.24 -1.09 16.51
N GLU A 317 -4.27 -1.00 17.36
CA GLU A 317 -4.94 -2.14 18.00
C GLU A 317 -6.45 -2.14 17.72
N TYR A 318 -7.03 -3.35 17.65
CA TYR A 318 -8.44 -3.60 17.37
C TYR A 318 -9.29 -3.61 18.63
#